data_f0b63ba4169cc7da71667a5e3d008223
#
_entry.id   f0b63ba4169cc7da71667a5e3d008223
#
_cell.length_a   1.000
_cell.length_b   1.000
_cell.length_c   1.000
_cell.angle_alpha   90.00
_cell.angle_beta   90.00
_cell.angle_gamma   90.00
#
_symmetry.space_group_name_H-M   'P 1'
#
loop_
_entity.id
_entity.type
_entity.pdbx_description
1 polymer ?
#
loop_
_entity_poly.entity_id
_entity_poly.type
_entity_poly.pdbx_seq_one_letter_code
_entity_poly.pdbx_strand_id
1 'polypeptide(L)' 'MREKLTKSDVEKIQAEIDHRKLVERKELIEAVKEARSHGDLSENFEYHAAKKEKNRNESRIRYLERMLKTAIIVEDH' A
#
# COMPACT_ATOMS: atom_id res chain seq x y z
N MET A 1 -1.50 -4.41 20.86
CA MET A 1 -0.12 -4.52 21.36
C MET A 1 0.82 -3.70 20.49
N ARG A 2 1.74 -2.97 21.11
CA ARG A 2 2.68 -2.12 20.37
C ARG A 2 3.87 -2.93 19.87
N GLU A 3 4.25 -2.66 18.63
CA GLU A 3 5.44 -3.24 18.04
C GLU A 3 6.67 -2.52 18.55
N LYS A 4 7.79 -3.26 18.70
CA LYS A 4 9.08 -2.66 18.97
C LYS A 4 9.86 -2.62 17.67
N LEU A 5 10.28 -1.44 17.26
CA LEU A 5 10.99 -1.24 16.00
C LEU A 5 12.33 -0.57 16.25
N THR A 6 13.34 -0.99 15.52
CA THR A 6 14.63 -0.29 15.50
C THR A 6 14.55 0.87 14.52
N LYS A 7 15.54 1.74 14.54
CA LYS A 7 15.65 2.81 13.55
C LYS A 7 15.75 2.26 12.14
N SER A 8 16.49 1.16 11.97
CA SER A 8 16.60 0.48 10.67
C SER A 8 15.23 -0.02 10.18
N ASP A 9 14.43 -0.59 11.09
CA ASP A 9 13.08 -1.04 10.76
C ASP A 9 12.21 0.13 10.32
N VAL A 10 12.28 1.25 11.03
CA VAL A 10 11.51 2.46 10.70
C VAL A 10 11.87 2.96 9.30
N GLU A 11 13.16 2.99 8.97
CA GLU A 11 13.62 3.41 7.64
C GLU A 11 13.08 2.51 6.54
N LYS A 12 13.11 1.20 6.75
CA LYS A 12 12.59 0.23 5.78
C LYS A 12 11.08 0.37 5.59
N ILE A 13 10.35 0.54 6.68
CA ILE A 13 8.90 0.71 6.64
C ILE A 13 8.55 2.01 5.92
N GLN A 14 9.26 3.09 6.24
CA GLN A 14 9.03 4.38 5.59
C GLN A 14 9.33 4.29 4.09
N ALA A 15 10.38 3.57 3.71
CA ALA A 15 10.72 3.37 2.30
C ALA A 15 9.61 2.59 1.57
N GLU A 16 9.02 1.59 2.22
CA GLU A 16 7.92 0.84 1.64
C GLU A 16 6.68 1.74 1.48
N ILE A 17 6.36 2.54 2.49
CA ILE A 17 5.24 3.49 2.41
C ILE A 17 5.43 4.44 1.24
N ASP A 18 6.61 5.01 1.12
CA ASP A 18 6.91 5.97 0.06
C ASP A 18 6.78 5.33 -1.33
N HIS A 19 7.31 4.13 -1.51
CA HIS A 19 7.19 3.40 -2.76
C HIS A 19 5.72 3.11 -3.11
N ARG A 20 4.94 2.70 -2.12
CA ARG A 20 3.52 2.40 -2.34
C ARG A 20 2.71 3.65 -2.67
N LYS A 21 3.06 4.79 -2.10
CA LYS A 21 2.37 6.06 -2.37
C LYS A 21 2.81 6.71 -3.68
N LEU A 22 4.12 6.71 -3.94
CA LEU A 22 4.69 7.45 -5.07
C LEU A 22 4.74 6.65 -6.36
N VAL A 23 4.84 5.34 -6.28
CA VAL A 23 4.99 4.47 -7.44
C VAL A 23 3.79 3.54 -7.62
N GLU A 24 3.55 2.63 -6.67
CA GLU A 24 2.51 1.61 -6.82
C GLU A 24 1.11 2.18 -6.92
N ARG A 25 0.78 3.18 -6.09
CA ARG A 25 -0.55 3.81 -6.13
C ARG A 25 -0.84 4.37 -7.53
N LYS A 26 0.13 5.02 -8.13
CA LYS A 26 0.00 5.60 -9.45
C LYS A 26 -0.25 4.53 -10.51
N GLU A 27 0.54 3.47 -10.49
CA GLU A 27 0.41 2.34 -11.42
C GLU A 27 -0.94 1.65 -11.27
N LEU A 28 -1.41 1.48 -10.03
CA LEU A 28 -2.68 0.81 -9.76
C LEU A 28 -3.88 1.67 -10.20
N ILE A 29 -3.79 2.98 -10.02
CA ILE A 29 -4.83 3.89 -10.52
C ILE A 29 -4.93 3.81 -12.04
N GLU A 30 -3.79 3.78 -12.73
CA GLU A 30 -3.76 3.64 -14.17
C GLU A 30 -4.31 2.28 -14.63
N ALA A 31 -3.97 1.20 -13.89
CA ALA A 31 -4.50 -0.13 -14.20
C ALA A 31 -6.03 -0.17 -14.08
N VAL A 32 -6.60 0.48 -13.06
CA VAL A 32 -8.06 0.57 -12.91
C VAL A 32 -8.67 1.34 -14.08
N LYS A 33 -8.09 2.47 -14.46
CA LYS A 33 -8.57 3.26 -15.59
C LYS A 33 -8.56 2.47 -16.89
N GLU A 34 -7.47 1.78 -17.16
CA GLU A 34 -7.34 0.97 -18.36
C GLU A 34 -8.37 -0.15 -18.38
N ALA A 35 -8.53 -0.86 -17.26
CA ALA A 35 -9.49 -1.95 -17.17
C ALA A 35 -10.92 -1.44 -17.39
N ARG A 36 -11.26 -0.25 -16.89
CA ARG A 36 -12.58 0.36 -17.09
C ARG A 36 -12.89 0.61 -18.56
N SER A 37 -11.88 0.88 -19.35
CA SER A 37 -12.05 1.15 -20.77
C SER A 37 -12.39 -0.09 -21.59
N HIS A 38 -12.20 -1.30 -21.02
CA HIS A 38 -12.36 -2.57 -21.72
C HIS A 38 -13.81 -3.10 -21.76
N GLY A 39 -14.76 -2.40 -21.17
CA GLY A 39 -16.16 -2.78 -21.30
C GLY A 39 -17.00 -2.62 -20.04
N ASP A 40 -18.10 -3.39 -19.98
CA ASP A 40 -19.08 -3.33 -18.90
C ASP A 40 -18.46 -3.69 -17.55
N LEU A 41 -18.63 -2.81 -16.57
CA LEU A 41 -18.03 -2.96 -15.24
C LEU A 41 -18.56 -4.19 -14.48
N SER A 42 -19.82 -4.57 -14.71
CA SER A 42 -20.43 -5.69 -13.98
C SER A 42 -19.81 -7.05 -14.32
N GLU A 43 -19.30 -7.22 -15.53
CA GLU A 43 -18.70 -8.45 -16.01
C GLU A 43 -17.20 -8.32 -16.30
N ASN A 44 -16.62 -7.19 -15.94
CA ASN A 44 -15.24 -6.89 -16.24
C ASN A 44 -14.33 -7.38 -15.13
N PHE A 45 -13.83 -8.62 -15.26
CA PHE A 45 -12.96 -9.23 -14.28
C PHE A 45 -11.63 -8.48 -14.12
N GLU A 46 -11.12 -7.89 -15.20
CA GLU A 46 -9.90 -7.08 -15.12
C GLU A 46 -10.09 -5.87 -14.22
N TYR A 47 -11.22 -5.21 -14.36
CA TYR A 47 -11.57 -4.07 -13.52
C TYR A 47 -11.66 -4.46 -12.05
N HIS A 48 -12.36 -5.55 -11.74
CA HIS A 48 -12.51 -6.01 -10.36
C HIS A 48 -11.17 -6.41 -9.75
N ALA A 49 -10.31 -7.10 -10.52
CA ALA A 49 -8.99 -7.48 -10.07
C ALA A 49 -8.11 -6.25 -9.81
N ALA A 50 -8.10 -5.29 -10.72
CA ALA A 50 -7.32 -4.07 -10.57
C ALA A 50 -7.77 -3.24 -9.37
N LYS A 51 -9.09 -3.13 -9.17
CA LYS A 51 -9.67 -2.43 -8.02
C LYS A 51 -9.28 -3.09 -6.71
N LYS A 52 -9.29 -4.41 -6.67
CA LYS A 52 -8.90 -5.20 -5.50
C LYS A 52 -7.43 -4.95 -5.14
N GLU A 53 -6.55 -4.95 -6.14
CA GLU A 53 -5.13 -4.68 -5.92
C GLU A 53 -4.90 -3.25 -5.42
N LYS A 54 -5.60 -2.28 -6.00
CA LYS A 54 -5.55 -0.89 -5.54
C LYS A 54 -5.95 -0.79 -4.07
N ASN A 55 -7.05 -1.42 -3.70
CA ASN A 55 -7.55 -1.38 -2.32
C ASN A 55 -6.60 -2.09 -1.36
N ARG A 56 -5.97 -3.17 -1.79
CA ARG A 56 -4.98 -3.89 -1.01
C ARG A 56 -3.77 -3.00 -0.72
N ASN A 57 -3.31 -2.26 -1.72
CA ASN A 57 -2.21 -1.32 -1.54
C ASN A 57 -2.56 -0.23 -0.52
N GLU A 58 -3.77 0.35 -0.62
CA GLU A 58 -4.23 1.36 0.33
C GLU A 58 -4.30 0.81 1.76
N SER A 59 -4.78 -0.42 1.92
CA SER A 59 -4.85 -1.07 3.22
C SER A 59 -3.46 -1.29 3.82
N ARG A 60 -2.50 -1.70 2.99
CA ARG A 60 -1.12 -1.91 3.43
C ARG A 60 -0.48 -0.59 3.87
N ILE A 61 -0.72 0.49 3.13
CA ILE A 61 -0.22 1.82 3.50
C ILE A 61 -0.75 2.21 4.89
N ARG A 62 -2.06 2.07 5.10
CA ARG A 62 -2.68 2.42 6.39
C ARG A 62 -2.11 1.58 7.53
N TYR A 63 -1.91 0.29 7.29
CA TYR A 63 -1.33 -0.62 8.28
C TYR A 63 0.08 -0.18 8.67
N LEU A 64 0.92 0.11 7.68
CA LEU A 64 2.30 0.52 7.93
C LEU A 64 2.38 1.88 8.63
N GLU A 65 1.54 2.82 8.22
CA GLU A 65 1.48 4.13 8.86
C GLU A 65 1.05 4.03 10.32
N ARG A 66 0.08 3.16 10.61
CA ARG A 66 -0.36 2.91 11.97
C ARG A 66 0.76 2.28 12.80
N MET A 67 1.48 1.34 12.21
CA MET A 67 2.60 0.69 12.89
C MET A 67 3.65 1.73 13.29
N LEU A 68 4.04 2.63 12.39
CA LEU A 68 5.00 3.69 12.71
C LEU A 68 4.48 4.62 13.79
N LYS A 69 3.20 4.92 13.76
CA LYS A 69 2.57 5.85 14.71
C LYS A 69 2.55 5.31 16.13
N THR A 70 2.36 4.00 16.29
CA THR A 70 2.17 3.38 17.59
C THR A 70 3.37 2.59 18.09
N ALA A 71 4.40 2.40 17.27
CA ALA A 71 5.56 1.59 17.63
C ALA A 71 6.40 2.22 18.74
N ILE A 72 7.06 1.35 19.49
CA ILE A 72 8.08 1.76 20.46
C ILE A 72 9.41 1.65 19.72
N ILE A 73 10.13 2.76 19.63
CA ILE A 73 11.42 2.79 18.93
C ILE A 73 12.52 2.37 19.90
N VAL A 74 13.29 1.37 19.50
CA VAL A 74 14.42 0.88 20.27
C VAL A 74 15.71 1.07 19.47
N GLU A 75 16.83 1.08 20.16
CA GLU A 75 18.11 1.29 19.48
C GLU A 75 18.56 0.05 18.72
N ASP A 76 19.24 0.30 17.59
CA ASP A 76 19.92 -0.75 16.83
C ASP A 76 21.13 -1.25 17.62
N HIS A 77 21.42 -2.53 17.51
CA HIS A 77 22.62 -3.12 18.11
C HIS A 77 23.65 -3.44 17.03
#